data_7dd67e528424f2989cb459969c3455bd
#
_entry.id   7dd67e528424f2989cb459969c3455bd
#
_cell.length_a   1.000
_cell.length_b   1.000
_cell.length_c   1.000
_cell.angle_alpha   90.00
_cell.angle_beta   90.00
_cell.angle_gamma   90.00
#
_symmetry.space_group_name_H-M   'P 1'
#
loop_
_entity.id
_entity.type
_entity.pdbx_description
1 polymer ?
#
loop_
_entity_poly.entity_id
_entity_poly.type
_entity_poly.pdbx_seq_one_letter_code
_entity_poly.pdbx_strand_id
1 'polypeptide(L)'
;MHQTNAKRGKTRKGRYLVIGSICGAVAIAVVVFLFIMTGNRERVVGADIAAEDITEFFYTYSSSTYPPDYQRYRLYKENGIYKFYHEKREGQDWPLTEAHITISGSVELSEEEWKEFLSCINGGKVKERNQESETGGSGPWLYLYWKGDGGKYQEFSFLTVNEKNSFEEFCEELVTAHTEESETVVPNDKLFFFIT
;
A
#
# COMPACT_ATOMS: atom_id res chain seq x y z
N MET A 1 54.40 -60.92 26.96
CA MET A 1 53.85 -59.62 27.36
C MET A 1 53.99 -58.63 26.22
N HIS A 2 52.90 -58.39 25.47
CA HIS A 2 52.88 -57.34 24.49
C HIS A 2 51.50 -56.66 24.54
N GLN A 3 51.43 -55.48 25.12
CA GLN A 3 50.24 -54.63 25.06
C GLN A 3 50.32 -53.69 23.86
N THR A 4 49.37 -53.84 22.94
CA THR A 4 49.22 -53.04 21.77
C THR A 4 48.47 -51.77 22.08
N ASN A 5 49.11 -50.62 21.87
CA ASN A 5 48.47 -49.29 21.86
C ASN A 5 47.62 -49.08 20.60
N ALA A 6 46.30 -49.17 20.73
CA ALA A 6 45.32 -48.86 19.72
C ALA A 6 44.21 -47.96 20.24
N LYS A 7 44.50 -46.67 20.56
CA LYS A 7 43.50 -45.66 20.87
C LYS A 7 43.98 -44.26 20.61
N ARG A 8 44.06 -43.80 19.35
CA ARG A 8 44.29 -42.38 19.10
C ARG A 8 43.72 -41.84 17.74
N GLY A 9 42.84 -42.57 17.08
CA GLY A 9 42.37 -42.16 15.75
C GLY A 9 40.94 -41.55 15.69
N LYS A 10 40.15 -41.66 16.76
CA LYS A 10 38.69 -41.35 16.70
C LYS A 10 38.29 -39.93 17.05
N THR A 11 39.13 -39.13 17.67
CA THR A 11 38.76 -37.82 18.22
C THR A 11 38.90 -36.65 17.23
N ARG A 12 39.73 -36.76 16.19
CA ARG A 12 39.88 -35.65 15.22
C ARG A 12 38.73 -35.52 14.24
N LYS A 13 38.19 -36.63 13.69
CA LYS A 13 37.04 -36.58 12.76
C LYS A 13 35.77 -36.04 13.42
N GLY A 14 35.49 -36.32 14.66
CA GLY A 14 34.35 -35.80 15.42
C GLY A 14 34.42 -34.29 15.64
N ARG A 15 35.62 -33.74 15.88
CA ARG A 15 35.79 -32.28 16.04
C ARG A 15 35.53 -31.49 14.76
N TYR A 16 35.95 -31.97 13.61
CA TYR A 16 35.66 -31.28 12.32
C TYR A 16 34.19 -31.33 11.94
N LEU A 17 33.48 -32.42 12.25
CA LEU A 17 32.03 -32.51 12.05
C LEU A 17 31.25 -31.53 12.94
N VAL A 18 31.62 -31.39 14.19
CA VAL A 18 30.98 -30.44 15.13
C VAL A 18 31.24 -29.00 14.71
N ILE A 19 32.48 -28.65 14.33
CA ILE A 19 32.83 -27.30 13.85
C ILE A 19 32.08 -26.98 12.56
N GLY A 20 31.98 -27.90 11.61
CA GLY A 20 31.22 -27.72 10.36
C GLY A 20 29.74 -27.49 10.61
N SER A 21 29.12 -28.20 11.55
CA SER A 21 27.70 -28.00 11.94
C SER A 21 27.47 -26.65 12.60
N ILE A 22 28.38 -26.19 13.45
CA ILE A 22 28.25 -24.86 14.09
C ILE A 22 28.39 -23.73 13.06
N CYS A 23 29.39 -23.83 12.16
CA CYS A 23 29.55 -22.83 11.08
C CYS A 23 28.33 -22.78 10.14
N GLY A 24 27.75 -23.93 9.80
CA GLY A 24 26.54 -24.01 9.00
C GLY A 24 25.34 -23.36 9.70
N ALA A 25 25.13 -23.63 10.98
CA ALA A 25 24.04 -23.04 11.76
C ALA A 25 24.20 -21.51 11.90
N VAL A 26 25.41 -21.02 12.12
CA VAL A 26 25.70 -19.58 12.18
C VAL A 26 25.45 -18.91 10.82
N ALA A 27 25.87 -19.52 9.72
CA ALA A 27 25.63 -18.98 8.38
C ALA A 27 24.11 -18.88 8.07
N ILE A 28 23.35 -19.91 8.39
CA ILE A 28 21.88 -19.90 8.24
C ILE A 28 21.25 -18.81 9.12
N ALA A 29 21.68 -18.68 10.39
CA ALA A 29 21.16 -17.66 11.29
C ALA A 29 21.46 -16.24 10.77
N VAL A 30 22.65 -16.00 10.22
CA VAL A 30 23.02 -14.70 9.61
C VAL A 30 22.17 -14.41 8.37
N VAL A 31 21.94 -15.40 7.50
CA VAL A 31 21.08 -15.23 6.31
C VAL A 31 19.63 -14.94 6.71
N VAL A 32 19.08 -15.68 7.67
CA VAL A 32 17.73 -15.46 8.20
C VAL A 32 17.63 -14.07 8.85
N PHE A 33 18.64 -13.67 9.64
CA PHE A 33 18.69 -12.35 10.25
C PHE A 33 18.75 -11.24 9.21
N LEU A 34 19.56 -11.38 8.17
CA LEU A 34 19.61 -10.42 7.06
C LEU A 34 18.25 -10.37 6.31
N PHE A 35 17.60 -11.51 6.08
CA PHE A 35 16.27 -11.56 5.47
C PHE A 35 15.21 -10.84 6.31
N ILE A 36 15.22 -11.03 7.63
CA ILE A 36 14.29 -10.34 8.54
C ILE A 36 14.57 -8.83 8.55
N MET A 37 15.84 -8.43 8.57
CA MET A 37 16.23 -7.02 8.57
C MET A 37 15.96 -6.31 7.24
N THR A 38 16.02 -7.00 6.11
CA THR A 38 15.72 -6.42 4.79
C THR A 38 14.24 -6.45 4.45
N GLY A 39 13.48 -7.45 4.93
CA GLY A 39 12.05 -7.61 4.65
C GLY A 39 11.14 -6.61 5.38
N ASN A 40 11.63 -5.94 6.43
CA ASN A 40 10.85 -5.00 7.23
C ASN A 40 11.36 -3.55 7.13
N ARG A 41 12.15 -3.25 6.09
CA ARG A 41 12.73 -1.92 5.91
C ARG A 41 11.68 -0.95 5.38
N GLU A 42 11.45 0.13 6.13
CA GLU A 42 10.73 1.31 5.66
C GLU A 42 11.46 1.89 4.44
N ARG A 43 10.73 2.21 3.39
CA ARG A 43 11.23 2.83 2.16
C ARG A 43 10.69 4.25 2.04
N VAL A 44 11.40 5.09 1.31
CA VAL A 44 11.03 6.49 1.11
C VAL A 44 10.78 6.76 -0.37
N VAL A 45 9.64 7.37 -0.68
CA VAL A 45 9.32 7.82 -2.03
C VAL A 45 10.31 8.91 -2.47
N GLY A 46 10.82 8.79 -3.67
CA GLY A 46 11.86 9.67 -4.22
C GLY A 46 13.29 9.27 -3.86
N ALA A 47 13.51 8.48 -2.80
CA ALA A 47 14.82 7.97 -2.43
C ALA A 47 14.99 6.47 -2.70
N ASP A 48 14.06 5.65 -2.25
CA ASP A 48 14.07 4.19 -2.42
C ASP A 48 13.07 3.71 -3.50
N ILE A 49 12.05 4.50 -3.78
CA ILE A 49 10.99 4.24 -4.77
C ILE A 49 11.00 5.38 -5.76
N ALA A 50 11.34 5.10 -7.02
CA ALA A 50 11.34 6.10 -8.07
C ALA A 50 9.89 6.49 -8.46
N ALA A 51 9.67 7.77 -8.77
CA ALA A 51 8.36 8.30 -9.12
C ALA A 51 7.74 7.60 -10.35
N GLU A 52 8.56 7.27 -11.35
CA GLU A 52 8.16 6.56 -12.56
C GLU A 52 7.72 5.11 -12.33
N ASP A 53 8.11 4.53 -11.20
CA ASP A 53 7.73 3.17 -10.81
C ASP A 53 6.38 3.12 -10.08
N ILE A 54 5.86 4.26 -9.62
CA ILE A 54 4.57 4.32 -8.93
C ILE A 54 3.45 4.03 -9.91
N THR A 55 2.61 3.06 -9.56
CA THR A 55 1.51 2.59 -10.40
C THR A 55 0.16 2.95 -9.85
N GLU A 56 0.03 3.08 -8.52
CA GLU A 56 -1.24 3.36 -7.88
C GLU A 56 -1.06 3.90 -6.46
N PHE A 57 -1.97 4.78 -6.05
CA PHE A 57 -2.08 5.30 -4.70
C PHE A 57 -3.53 5.36 -4.26
N PHE A 58 -3.78 4.89 -3.06
CA PHE A 58 -5.08 4.99 -2.40
C PHE A 58 -5.00 5.88 -1.16
N TYR A 59 -5.99 6.73 -1.03
CA TYR A 59 -6.36 7.39 0.21
C TYR A 59 -7.81 7.07 0.50
N THR A 60 -8.08 6.42 1.63
CA THR A 60 -9.44 6.18 2.11
C THR A 60 -9.58 6.79 3.48
N TYR A 61 -10.50 7.71 3.63
CA TYR A 61 -10.93 8.26 4.91
C TYR A 61 -12.26 7.65 5.31
N SER A 62 -12.40 7.28 6.57
CA SER A 62 -13.65 6.78 7.12
C SER A 62 -13.78 7.19 8.57
N SER A 63 -14.92 7.68 8.98
CA SER A 63 -15.22 8.10 10.35
C SER A 63 -16.56 7.57 10.80
N SER A 64 -16.61 7.01 12.01
CA SER A 64 -17.85 6.59 12.68
C SER A 64 -18.51 7.70 13.51
N THR A 65 -17.96 8.92 13.51
CA THR A 65 -18.60 10.08 14.16
C THR A 65 -19.90 10.41 13.43
N TYR A 66 -20.91 10.84 14.18
CA TYR A 66 -22.23 11.16 13.63
C TYR A 66 -22.27 12.57 13.04
N PRO A 67 -22.74 12.76 11.79
CA PRO A 67 -23.01 11.71 10.79
C PRO A 67 -21.72 11.02 10.35
N PRO A 68 -21.77 9.71 10.02
CA PRO A 68 -20.59 9.02 9.53
C PRO A 68 -20.16 9.57 8.16
N ASP A 69 -18.86 9.57 7.93
CA ASP A 69 -18.25 10.07 6.69
C ASP A 69 -17.35 9.01 6.05
N TYR A 70 -17.35 8.97 4.72
CA TYR A 70 -16.48 8.10 3.94
C TYR A 70 -16.08 8.79 2.64
N GLN A 71 -14.77 8.81 2.37
CA GLN A 71 -14.20 9.35 1.14
C GLN A 71 -13.02 8.52 0.69
N ARG A 72 -12.95 8.25 -0.61
CA ARG A 72 -11.84 7.54 -1.24
C ARG A 72 -11.33 8.30 -2.45
N TYR A 73 -10.04 8.50 -2.49
CA TYR A 73 -9.30 8.93 -3.66
C TYR A 73 -8.39 7.81 -4.14
N ARG A 74 -8.33 7.61 -5.44
CA ARG A 74 -7.42 6.66 -6.08
C ARG A 74 -6.78 7.35 -7.28
N LEU A 75 -5.46 7.42 -7.27
CA LEU A 75 -4.66 7.90 -8.39
C LEU A 75 -3.92 6.69 -8.96
N TYR A 76 -4.09 6.43 -10.25
CA TYR A 76 -3.56 5.19 -10.83
C TYR A 76 -3.24 5.33 -12.32
N LYS A 77 -2.40 4.41 -12.80
CA LYS A 77 -2.03 4.31 -14.20
C LYS A 77 -2.64 3.07 -14.82
N GLU A 78 -3.47 3.26 -15.85
CA GLU A 78 -4.12 2.17 -16.57
C GLU A 78 -3.87 2.34 -18.08
N ASN A 79 -3.30 1.33 -18.74
CA ASN A 79 -2.99 1.35 -20.17
C ASN A 79 -2.15 2.55 -20.63
N GLY A 80 -1.30 3.08 -19.74
CA GLY A 80 -0.48 4.26 -20.03
C GLY A 80 -1.15 5.59 -19.75
N ILE A 81 -2.42 5.61 -19.37
CA ILE A 81 -3.21 6.79 -19.04
C ILE A 81 -3.21 6.97 -17.52
N TYR A 82 -3.02 8.19 -17.05
CA TYR A 82 -3.16 8.55 -15.64
C TYR A 82 -4.62 8.85 -15.34
N LYS A 83 -5.11 8.37 -14.21
CA LYS A 83 -6.51 8.50 -13.81
C LYS A 83 -6.63 8.86 -12.33
N PHE A 84 -7.66 9.64 -12.03
CA PHE A 84 -8.13 9.93 -10.69
C PHE A 84 -9.55 9.36 -10.52
N TYR A 85 -9.77 8.60 -9.45
CA TYR A 85 -11.08 8.12 -9.03
C TYR A 85 -11.44 8.72 -7.69
N HIS A 86 -12.67 9.21 -7.58
CA HIS A 86 -13.25 9.72 -6.35
C HIS A 86 -14.52 8.96 -6.01
N GLU A 87 -14.69 8.60 -4.74
CA GLU A 87 -15.91 8.00 -4.19
C GLU A 87 -16.25 8.66 -2.86
N LYS A 88 -17.50 9.07 -2.70
CA LYS A 88 -18.08 9.56 -1.46
C LYS A 88 -19.30 8.74 -1.08
N ARG A 89 -19.44 8.44 0.21
CA ARG A 89 -20.61 7.76 0.77
C ARG A 89 -21.22 8.60 1.87
N GLU A 90 -22.54 8.69 1.89
CA GLU A 90 -23.29 9.46 2.86
C GLU A 90 -24.44 8.63 3.43
N GLY A 91 -24.68 8.71 4.74
CA GLY A 91 -25.73 7.97 5.44
C GLY A 91 -25.84 8.40 6.89
N GLN A 92 -26.77 7.79 7.61
CA GLN A 92 -27.00 8.08 9.02
C GLN A 92 -26.35 7.03 9.93
N ASP A 93 -26.16 5.83 9.43
CA ASP A 93 -25.71 4.69 10.22
C ASP A 93 -24.33 4.20 9.75
N TRP A 94 -23.46 3.86 10.70
CA TRP A 94 -22.18 3.21 10.48
C TRP A 94 -22.32 1.67 10.48
N PRO A 95 -21.62 0.92 9.62
CA PRO A 95 -20.68 1.38 8.59
C PRO A 95 -21.34 1.81 7.28
N LEU A 96 -20.75 2.80 6.60
CA LEU A 96 -21.19 3.18 5.26
C LEU A 96 -20.74 2.11 4.24
N THR A 97 -21.71 1.55 3.53
CA THR A 97 -21.52 0.49 2.52
C THR A 97 -21.61 1.06 1.10
N GLU A 98 -21.40 0.24 0.08
CA GLU A 98 -21.59 0.63 -1.33
C GLU A 98 -23.00 1.14 -1.64
N ALA A 99 -24.01 0.70 -0.89
CA ALA A 99 -25.39 1.21 -1.04
C ALA A 99 -25.53 2.70 -0.65
N HIS A 100 -24.55 3.27 0.02
CA HIS A 100 -24.53 4.67 0.47
C HIS A 100 -23.68 5.56 -0.44
N ILE A 101 -23.18 5.06 -1.59
CA ILE A 101 -22.41 5.85 -2.54
C ILE A 101 -23.31 6.96 -3.10
N THR A 102 -22.90 8.20 -2.89
CA THR A 102 -23.55 9.40 -3.43
C THR A 102 -22.77 9.99 -4.60
N ILE A 103 -21.47 9.82 -4.61
CA ILE A 103 -20.57 10.26 -5.69
C ILE A 103 -19.60 9.12 -5.99
N SER A 104 -19.42 8.82 -7.27
CA SER A 104 -18.41 7.87 -7.75
C SER A 104 -18.09 8.17 -9.20
N GLY A 105 -16.83 8.37 -9.53
CA GLY A 105 -16.40 8.66 -10.89
C GLY A 105 -14.90 8.58 -11.08
N SER A 106 -14.47 8.44 -12.33
CA SER A 106 -13.06 8.44 -12.70
C SER A 106 -12.83 9.40 -13.86
N VAL A 107 -11.78 10.20 -13.78
CA VAL A 107 -11.35 11.16 -14.81
C VAL A 107 -9.92 10.88 -15.25
N GLU A 108 -9.57 11.28 -16.46
CA GLU A 108 -8.20 11.22 -16.95
C GLU A 108 -7.43 12.44 -16.44
N LEU A 109 -6.18 12.20 -16.01
CA LEU A 109 -5.27 13.24 -15.56
C LEU A 109 -4.28 13.60 -16.68
N SER A 110 -3.91 14.88 -16.75
CA SER A 110 -2.77 15.35 -17.50
C SER A 110 -1.45 14.86 -16.89
N GLU A 111 -0.36 14.96 -17.65
CA GLU A 111 0.98 14.67 -17.11
C GLU A 111 1.39 15.65 -15.99
N GLU A 112 0.92 16.89 -16.06
CA GLU A 112 1.17 17.93 -15.08
C GLU A 112 0.49 17.60 -13.75
N GLU A 113 -0.79 17.24 -13.75
CA GLU A 113 -1.53 16.82 -12.56
C GLU A 113 -0.92 15.55 -11.94
N TRP A 114 -0.48 14.60 -12.78
CA TRP A 114 0.21 13.41 -12.26
C TRP A 114 1.56 13.77 -11.60
N LYS A 115 2.32 14.70 -12.15
CA LYS A 115 3.57 15.18 -11.52
C LYS A 115 3.31 15.93 -10.23
N GLU A 116 2.24 16.71 -10.15
CA GLU A 116 1.83 17.41 -8.95
C GLU A 116 1.46 16.41 -7.85
N PHE A 117 0.65 15.40 -8.16
CA PHE A 117 0.39 14.28 -7.24
C PHE A 117 1.69 13.65 -6.72
N LEU A 118 2.63 13.31 -7.60
CA LEU A 118 3.92 12.73 -7.21
C LEU A 118 4.73 13.65 -6.29
N SER A 119 4.61 14.96 -6.48
CA SER A 119 5.22 15.96 -5.59
C SER A 119 4.60 15.92 -4.19
N CYS A 120 3.28 15.76 -4.08
CA CYS A 120 2.59 15.67 -2.78
C CYS A 120 3.01 14.46 -1.95
N ILE A 121 3.36 13.33 -2.58
CA ILE A 121 3.75 12.11 -1.88
C ILE A 121 5.27 11.92 -1.76
N ASN A 122 6.07 12.80 -2.32
CA ASN A 122 7.53 12.71 -2.28
C ASN A 122 8.04 12.84 -0.84
N GLY A 123 9.01 12.01 -0.45
CA GLY A 123 9.50 11.93 0.93
C GLY A 123 8.65 11.07 1.86
N GLY A 124 7.45 10.71 1.46
CA GLY A 124 6.56 9.84 2.22
C GLY A 124 7.16 8.45 2.46
N LYS A 125 6.77 7.83 3.55
CA LYS A 125 7.32 6.56 4.02
C LYS A 125 6.41 5.41 3.66
N VAL A 126 7.00 4.31 3.21
CA VAL A 126 6.31 3.10 2.77
C VAL A 126 6.79 1.90 3.55
N LYS A 127 5.84 1.14 4.09
CA LYS A 127 6.10 -0.06 4.86
C LYS A 127 5.25 -1.21 4.36
N GLU A 128 5.88 -2.37 4.18
CA GLU A 128 5.15 -3.59 3.83
C GLU A 128 4.15 -3.95 4.94
N ARG A 129 2.93 -4.26 4.54
CA ARG A 129 1.87 -4.68 5.45
C ARG A 129 1.27 -6.02 4.99
N ASN A 130 0.99 -6.90 5.94
CA ASN A 130 0.38 -8.21 5.67
C ASN A 130 -1.15 -8.23 5.82
N GLN A 131 -1.78 -7.08 6.05
CA GLN A 131 -3.24 -6.98 6.16
C GLN A 131 -3.84 -6.43 4.89
N GLU A 132 -4.79 -7.17 4.33
CA GLU A 132 -5.44 -6.86 3.04
C GLU A 132 -6.77 -6.10 3.18
N SER A 133 -7.19 -5.71 4.39
CA SER A 133 -8.56 -5.23 4.60
C SER A 133 -8.64 -3.92 5.37
N GLU A 134 -9.35 -2.96 4.78
CA GLU A 134 -9.84 -1.74 5.42
C GLU A 134 -11.12 -1.97 6.23
N THR A 135 -11.59 -3.21 6.34
CA THR A 135 -12.90 -3.53 6.87
C THR A 135 -12.97 -3.33 8.38
N GLY A 136 -13.90 -2.48 8.82
CA GLY A 136 -14.31 -2.37 10.21
C GLY A 136 -13.49 -1.43 11.09
N GLY A 137 -12.67 -0.55 10.52
CA GLY A 137 -11.92 0.47 11.24
C GLY A 137 -12.29 1.90 10.85
N SER A 138 -11.77 2.88 11.61
CA SER A 138 -11.74 4.29 11.19
C SER A 138 -10.39 4.60 10.57
N GLY A 139 -10.37 5.27 9.39
CA GLY A 139 -9.17 5.69 8.69
C GLY A 139 -8.57 7.00 9.21
N PRO A 140 -7.57 7.57 8.54
CA PRO A 140 -7.26 7.28 7.14
C PRO A 140 -6.41 6.03 6.93
N TRP A 141 -6.61 5.40 5.77
CA TRP A 141 -5.74 4.35 5.23
C TRP A 141 -5.14 4.85 3.92
N LEU A 142 -3.82 4.67 3.78
CA LEU A 142 -3.05 5.12 2.65
C LEU A 142 -2.19 3.97 2.14
N TYR A 143 -2.27 3.69 0.84
CA TYR A 143 -1.54 2.59 0.23
C TYR A 143 -0.87 3.03 -1.06
N LEU A 144 0.36 2.56 -1.25
CA LEU A 144 1.16 2.81 -2.45
C LEU A 144 1.52 1.49 -3.12
N TYR A 145 1.39 1.48 -4.46
CA TYR A 145 1.82 0.39 -5.32
C TYR A 145 2.82 0.90 -6.34
N TRP A 146 3.91 0.15 -6.55
CA TRP A 146 4.94 0.49 -7.52
C TRP A 146 5.52 -0.78 -8.15
N LYS A 147 6.28 -0.65 -9.24
CA LYS A 147 7.06 -1.75 -9.79
C LYS A 147 8.03 -2.25 -8.73
N GLY A 148 8.05 -3.54 -8.47
CA GLY A 148 8.94 -4.14 -7.49
C GLY A 148 8.36 -4.28 -6.08
N ASP A 149 7.10 -3.90 -5.86
CA ASP A 149 6.38 -4.23 -4.62
C ASP A 149 6.00 -5.72 -4.53
N GLY A 150 6.11 -6.44 -5.64
CA GLY A 150 5.73 -7.85 -5.73
C GLY A 150 4.23 -8.09 -5.67
N GLY A 151 3.41 -7.06 -5.96
CA GLY A 151 1.95 -7.09 -5.86
C GLY A 151 1.45 -7.14 -4.42
N LYS A 152 2.28 -6.72 -3.47
CA LYS A 152 1.94 -6.71 -2.05
C LYS A 152 1.34 -5.38 -1.65
N TYR A 153 0.51 -5.44 -0.64
CA TYR A 153 -0.09 -4.30 0.00
C TYR A 153 0.94 -3.50 0.81
N GLN A 154 1.15 -2.24 0.44
CA GLN A 154 2.13 -1.36 1.05
C GLN A 154 1.45 -0.18 1.74
N GLU A 155 1.67 -0.02 3.04
CA GLU A 155 1.15 1.11 3.81
C GLU A 155 2.00 2.36 3.56
N PHE A 156 1.35 3.48 3.23
CA PHE A 156 1.99 4.77 3.04
C PHE A 156 1.71 5.69 4.22
N SER A 157 2.67 6.56 4.55
CA SER A 157 2.48 7.65 5.49
C SER A 157 3.19 8.91 5.02
N PHE A 158 2.50 10.06 5.07
CA PHE A 158 3.12 11.36 4.83
C PHE A 158 4.18 11.65 5.89
N LEU A 159 5.22 12.38 5.51
CA LEU A 159 6.28 12.78 6.42
C LEU A 159 5.78 13.80 7.45
N THR A 160 4.90 14.71 7.02
CA THR A 160 4.32 15.77 7.86
C THR A 160 2.82 15.90 7.65
N VAL A 161 2.14 16.55 8.60
CA VAL A 161 0.71 16.90 8.48
C VAL A 161 0.47 17.90 7.34
N ASN A 162 1.43 18.81 7.09
CA ASN A 162 1.30 19.77 6.00
C ASN A 162 1.29 19.09 4.62
N GLU A 163 2.14 18.09 4.41
CA GLU A 163 2.13 17.30 3.16
C GLU A 163 0.82 16.56 2.97
N LYS A 164 0.26 15.99 4.03
CA LYS A 164 -1.06 15.38 4.00
C LYS A 164 -2.14 16.39 3.60
N ASN A 165 -2.14 17.57 4.21
CA ASN A 165 -3.12 18.61 3.90
C ASN A 165 -2.99 19.08 2.44
N SER A 166 -1.76 19.29 1.95
CA SER A 166 -1.52 19.66 0.55
C SER A 166 -2.01 18.58 -0.43
N PHE A 167 -1.87 17.30 -0.08
CA PHE A 167 -2.43 16.21 -0.88
C PHE A 167 -3.98 16.22 -0.86
N GLU A 168 -4.60 16.47 0.29
CA GLU A 168 -6.05 16.56 0.41
C GLU A 168 -6.60 17.76 -0.39
N GLU A 169 -5.95 18.93 -0.31
CA GLU A 169 -6.27 20.12 -1.11
C GLU A 169 -6.17 19.82 -2.62
N PHE A 170 -5.09 19.18 -3.07
CA PHE A 170 -4.92 18.75 -4.45
C PHE A 170 -6.07 17.82 -4.92
N CYS A 171 -6.46 16.85 -4.10
CA CYS A 171 -7.59 15.97 -4.44
C CYS A 171 -8.92 16.74 -4.52
N GLU A 172 -9.17 17.69 -3.65
CA GLU A 172 -10.36 18.56 -3.68
C GLU A 172 -10.39 19.45 -4.93
N GLU A 173 -9.25 19.97 -5.35
CA GLU A 173 -9.10 20.72 -6.61
C GLU A 173 -9.42 19.84 -7.82
N LEU A 174 -8.91 18.59 -7.87
CA LEU A 174 -9.26 17.64 -8.92
C LEU A 174 -10.76 17.32 -8.93
N VAL A 175 -11.37 17.10 -7.77
CA VAL A 175 -12.83 16.87 -7.67
C VAL A 175 -13.58 18.07 -8.23
N THR A 176 -13.17 19.29 -7.89
CA THR A 176 -13.86 20.52 -8.34
C THR A 176 -13.70 20.73 -9.84
N ALA A 177 -12.49 20.56 -10.37
CA ALA A 177 -12.19 20.77 -11.80
C ALA A 177 -12.92 19.77 -12.69
N HIS A 178 -13.14 18.53 -12.22
CA HIS A 178 -13.71 17.44 -13.01
C HIS A 178 -15.13 17.04 -12.60
N THR A 179 -15.80 17.82 -11.74
CA THR A 179 -17.18 17.52 -11.28
C THR A 179 -18.16 17.44 -12.45
N GLU A 180 -18.02 18.29 -13.46
CA GLU A 180 -18.91 18.30 -14.64
C GLU A 180 -18.74 17.05 -15.52
N GLU A 181 -17.55 16.44 -15.54
CA GLU A 181 -17.27 15.21 -16.30
C GLU A 181 -17.75 13.95 -15.56
N SER A 182 -17.73 13.97 -14.21
CA SER A 182 -18.09 12.82 -13.38
C SER A 182 -19.58 12.57 -13.20
N GLU A 183 -20.43 13.59 -13.41
CA GLU A 183 -21.91 13.47 -13.25
C GLU A 183 -22.60 12.60 -14.31
N THR A 184 -21.90 12.12 -15.33
CA THR A 184 -22.51 11.42 -16.46
C THR A 184 -22.63 9.90 -16.33
N VAL A 185 -22.24 9.28 -15.23
CA VAL A 185 -22.35 7.83 -15.05
C VAL A 185 -23.14 7.46 -13.78
N VAL A 186 -24.38 7.93 -13.69
CA VAL A 186 -25.40 7.19 -12.94
C VAL A 186 -25.91 6.09 -13.87
N PRO A 187 -25.75 4.79 -13.57
CA PRO A 187 -26.35 3.74 -14.37
C PRO A 187 -27.88 3.94 -14.36
N ASN A 188 -28.43 4.22 -15.53
CA ASN A 188 -29.86 4.47 -15.75
C ASN A 188 -30.67 3.15 -15.69
N ASP A 189 -30.29 2.20 -14.86
CA ASP A 189 -30.93 0.89 -14.72
C ASP A 189 -32.13 0.87 -13.77
N LYS A 190 -32.54 2.03 -13.23
CA LYS A 190 -33.75 2.12 -12.39
C LYS A 190 -34.97 2.76 -13.08
N LEU A 191 -34.96 2.95 -14.40
CA LEU A 191 -36.07 3.60 -15.14
C LEU A 191 -36.89 2.63 -16.02
N PHE A 192 -36.97 1.36 -15.65
CA PHE A 192 -37.94 0.44 -16.26
C PHE A 192 -38.64 -0.38 -15.17
N PHE A 193 -39.67 0.19 -14.58
CA PHE A 193 -40.83 -0.54 -14.04
C PHE A 193 -41.78 0.46 -13.40
N PHE A 194 -42.61 1.13 -14.20
CA PHE A 194 -43.94 1.58 -13.83
C PHE A 194 -44.65 2.15 -15.07
N ILE A 195 -45.12 1.27 -15.97
CA ILE A 195 -46.29 1.50 -16.81
C ILE A 195 -46.91 0.12 -17.07
N THR A 196 -47.87 -0.26 -16.33
CA THR A 196 -49.16 -0.89 -16.68
C THR A 196 -49.97 -1.08 -15.43
#